data_1f5b63da6ae245a872e14e7cd3161a23
#
_entry.id   1f5b63da6ae245a872e14e7cd3161a23
#
_cell.length_a   1.000
_cell.length_b   1.000
_cell.length_c   1.000
_cell.angle_alpha   90.00
_cell.angle_beta   90.00
_cell.angle_gamma   90.00
#
_symmetry.space_group_name_H-M   'P 1'
#
loop_
_entity.id
_entity.type
_entity.pdbx_description
1 polymer ?
#
loop_
_entity_poly.entity_id
_entity_poly.type
_entity_poly.pdbx_seq_one_letter_code
_entity_poly.pdbx_strand_id
1 'polypeptide(L)'
;MARVIHFEIHAGDTERAERFYTGVFGWTVQRYGGPMDYRLVTTGPDDRPGINGAILARQGEIDGQAVIAYVCTIEVDSIEDIERAVPAAGGEQVLDVMDVPEVGRLAYFKDTEGNIFGALQPVS
;
A
#
# COMPACT_ATOMS: atom_id res chain seq x y z
N MET A 1 5.47 11.17 -13.59
CA MET A 1 5.01 9.92 -14.22
C MET A 1 4.46 8.99 -13.15
N ALA A 2 3.27 8.49 -13.34
CA ALA A 2 2.59 7.66 -12.33
C ALA A 2 3.10 6.22 -12.43
N ARG A 3 3.78 5.75 -11.39
CA ARG A 3 4.36 4.41 -11.36
C ARG A 3 3.98 3.71 -10.07
N VAL A 4 3.93 2.37 -10.10
CA VAL A 4 3.79 1.57 -8.88
C VAL A 4 5.14 1.57 -8.18
N ILE A 5 5.15 2.04 -6.92
CA ILE A 5 6.38 2.17 -6.14
C ILE A 5 6.35 1.42 -4.81
N HIS A 6 5.23 0.82 -4.46
CA HIS A 6 5.04 0.23 -3.13
C HIS A 6 3.92 -0.82 -3.21
N PHE A 7 3.97 -1.81 -2.33
CA PHE A 7 2.88 -2.79 -2.19
C PHE A 7 2.55 -2.96 -0.72
N GLU A 8 1.34 -3.45 -0.44
CA GLU A 8 0.92 -3.75 0.93
C GLU A 8 0.36 -5.17 0.98
N ILE A 9 0.91 -5.99 1.87
CA ILE A 9 0.45 -7.34 2.11
C ILE A 9 -0.46 -7.31 3.34
N HIS A 10 -1.72 -7.63 3.15
CA HIS A 10 -2.68 -7.67 4.25
C HIS A 10 -2.63 -9.05 4.90
N ALA A 11 -2.48 -9.09 6.21
CA ALA A 11 -2.29 -10.33 6.94
C ALA A 11 -3.21 -10.42 8.15
N GLY A 12 -3.75 -11.61 8.39
CA GLY A 12 -4.53 -11.87 9.60
C GLY A 12 -3.64 -11.89 10.84
N ASP A 13 -2.39 -12.30 10.67
CA ASP A 13 -1.37 -12.33 11.73
C ASP A 13 -0.09 -11.82 11.12
N THR A 14 0.24 -10.56 11.42
CA THR A 14 1.38 -9.88 10.82
C THR A 14 2.71 -10.50 11.21
N GLU A 15 2.83 -11.01 12.44
CA GLU A 15 4.05 -11.66 12.89
C GLU A 15 4.29 -12.97 12.14
N ARG A 16 3.24 -13.74 11.92
CA ARG A 16 3.34 -14.98 11.16
C ARG A 16 3.71 -14.69 9.71
N ALA A 17 3.11 -13.65 9.11
CA ALA A 17 3.45 -13.22 7.75
C ALA A 17 4.91 -12.80 7.66
N GLU A 18 5.39 -12.03 8.63
CA GLU A 18 6.80 -11.62 8.67
C GLU A 18 7.71 -12.83 8.69
N ARG A 19 7.45 -13.81 9.56
CA ARG A 19 8.27 -15.02 9.63
C ARG A 19 8.28 -15.76 8.30
N PHE A 20 7.14 -15.80 7.63
CA PHE A 20 7.05 -16.48 6.33
C PHE A 20 7.95 -15.80 5.29
N TYR A 21 7.79 -14.50 5.10
CA TYR A 21 8.50 -13.79 4.04
C TYR A 21 9.99 -13.64 4.32
N THR A 22 10.38 -13.43 5.57
CA THR A 22 11.80 -13.38 5.91
C THR A 22 12.45 -14.73 5.78
N GLY A 23 11.75 -15.81 6.16
CA GLY A 23 12.29 -17.16 6.09
C GLY A 23 12.40 -17.71 4.69
N VAL A 24 11.41 -17.44 3.83
CA VAL A 24 11.38 -17.99 2.47
C VAL A 24 12.21 -17.17 1.51
N PHE A 25 12.11 -15.84 1.58
CA PHE A 25 12.70 -14.96 0.57
C PHE A 25 13.87 -14.14 1.07
N GLY A 26 14.13 -14.17 2.36
CA GLY A 26 15.25 -13.42 2.94
C GLY A 26 15.01 -11.91 3.02
N TRP A 27 13.75 -11.48 2.95
CA TRP A 27 13.41 -10.06 3.08
C TRP A 27 13.73 -9.58 4.49
N THR A 28 13.97 -8.28 4.65
CA THR A 28 14.15 -7.69 5.97
C THR A 28 12.92 -6.85 6.32
N VAL A 29 12.57 -6.82 7.60
CA VAL A 29 11.36 -6.16 8.07
C VAL A 29 11.72 -5.24 9.23
N GLN A 30 11.17 -4.02 9.20
CA GLN A 30 11.36 -3.04 10.25
C GLN A 30 10.01 -2.44 10.61
N ARG A 31 9.66 -2.42 11.90
CA ARG A 31 8.41 -1.83 12.32
C ARG A 31 8.44 -0.33 12.14
N TYR A 32 7.37 0.20 11.55
CA TYR A 32 7.14 1.63 11.49
C TYR A 32 6.68 2.09 12.87
N GLY A 33 7.24 3.18 13.39
CA GLY A 33 7.02 3.59 14.77
C GLY A 33 5.69 4.27 15.09
N GLY A 34 4.67 4.11 14.25
CA GLY A 34 3.36 4.72 14.47
C GLY A 34 2.44 3.85 15.32
N PRO A 35 1.19 4.31 15.53
CA PRO A 35 0.22 3.56 16.36
C PRO A 35 -0.31 2.31 15.67
N MET A 36 -0.14 2.20 14.37
CA MET A 36 -0.59 1.10 13.56
C MET A 36 0.48 0.03 13.46
N ASP A 37 0.09 -1.25 13.42
CA ASP A 37 1.02 -2.35 13.17
C ASP A 37 1.34 -2.38 11.68
N TYR A 38 2.31 -1.58 11.30
CA TYR A 38 2.75 -1.41 9.92
C TYR A 38 4.23 -1.77 9.85
N ARG A 39 4.54 -2.85 9.12
CA ARG A 39 5.91 -3.40 9.07
C ARG A 39 6.47 -3.14 7.68
N LEU A 40 7.49 -2.29 7.62
CA LEU A 40 8.16 -1.96 6.37
C LEU A 40 9.01 -3.13 5.91
N VAL A 41 8.89 -3.48 4.64
CA VAL A 41 9.56 -4.62 4.05
C VAL A 41 10.55 -4.16 3.00
N THR A 42 11.81 -4.57 3.15
CA THR A 42 12.84 -4.35 2.14
C THR A 42 13.05 -5.67 1.40
N THR A 43 12.79 -5.66 0.10
CA THR A 43 12.87 -6.87 -0.72
C THR A 43 14.22 -7.03 -1.40
N GLY A 44 15.00 -5.97 -1.50
CA GLY A 44 16.32 -6.02 -2.12
C GLY A 44 17.01 -4.67 -2.11
N PRO A 45 18.22 -4.59 -2.66
CA PRO A 45 18.98 -3.35 -2.68
C PRO A 45 18.41 -2.36 -3.70
N ASP A 46 18.69 -1.08 -3.48
CA ASP A 46 18.17 0.00 -4.32
C ASP A 46 18.71 -0.04 -5.75
N ASP A 47 19.83 -0.69 -5.98
CA ASP A 47 20.46 -0.74 -7.29
C ASP A 47 19.98 -1.92 -8.15
N ARG A 48 18.97 -2.65 -7.69
CA ARG A 48 18.36 -3.75 -8.44
C ARG A 48 16.89 -3.42 -8.72
N PRO A 49 16.37 -3.80 -9.89
CA PRO A 49 14.95 -3.60 -10.16
C PRO A 49 14.08 -4.32 -9.13
N GLY A 50 13.05 -3.64 -8.68
CA GLY A 50 12.12 -4.17 -7.68
C GLY A 50 11.57 -3.04 -6.83
N ILE A 51 10.62 -3.36 -5.97
CA ILE A 51 10.03 -2.39 -5.05
C ILE A 51 9.97 -2.97 -3.65
N ASN A 52 9.97 -2.09 -2.66
CA ASN A 52 9.76 -2.44 -1.27
C ASN A 52 8.29 -2.22 -0.92
N GLY A 53 7.88 -2.73 0.22
CA GLY A 53 6.49 -2.62 0.61
C GLY A 53 6.29 -2.69 2.10
N ALA A 54 5.14 -3.22 2.51
CA ALA A 54 4.80 -3.33 3.92
C ALA A 54 3.89 -4.54 4.16
N ILE A 55 3.89 -5.00 5.41
CA ILE A 55 2.94 -5.98 5.92
C ILE A 55 2.10 -5.27 6.97
N LEU A 56 0.79 -5.36 6.87
CA LEU A 56 -0.11 -4.72 7.82
C LEU A 56 -1.29 -5.63 8.14
N ALA A 57 -1.96 -5.34 9.25
CA ALA A 57 -3.12 -6.12 9.67
C ALA A 57 -4.26 -5.96 8.67
N ARG A 58 -4.90 -7.09 8.33
CA ARG A 58 -6.08 -7.07 7.46
C ARG A 58 -7.20 -6.32 8.18
N GLN A 59 -7.88 -5.46 7.44
CA GLN A 59 -8.87 -4.54 7.99
C GLN A 59 -10.27 -5.15 8.13
N GLY A 60 -10.37 -6.45 8.17
CA GLY A 60 -11.63 -7.15 8.33
C GLY A 60 -11.43 -8.64 8.13
N GLU A 61 -12.51 -9.38 8.21
CA GLU A 61 -12.45 -10.83 8.03
C GLU A 61 -12.44 -11.20 6.56
N ILE A 62 -11.97 -12.41 6.26
CA ILE A 62 -11.96 -12.93 4.89
C ILE A 62 -13.36 -13.43 4.56
N ASP A 63 -14.23 -12.51 4.19
CA ASP A 63 -15.62 -12.80 3.87
C ASP A 63 -16.11 -12.03 2.64
N GLY A 64 -15.20 -11.54 1.84
CA GLY A 64 -15.53 -10.72 0.67
C GLY A 64 -15.35 -9.23 0.90
N GLN A 65 -15.10 -8.80 2.14
CA GLN A 65 -14.89 -7.39 2.46
C GLN A 65 -13.41 -7.07 2.65
N ALA A 66 -12.61 -8.03 3.10
CA ALA A 66 -11.20 -7.83 3.35
C ALA A 66 -10.37 -8.11 2.10
N VAL A 67 -9.25 -7.43 2.00
CA VAL A 67 -8.32 -7.64 0.88
C VAL A 67 -7.49 -8.89 1.16
N ILE A 68 -7.46 -9.82 0.18
CA ILE A 68 -6.69 -11.05 0.24
C ILE A 68 -5.68 -11.02 -0.91
N ALA A 69 -4.97 -9.92 -1.06
CA ALA A 69 -4.05 -9.70 -2.17
C ALA A 69 -3.05 -8.65 -1.77
N TYR A 70 -2.09 -8.40 -2.65
CA TYR A 70 -1.17 -7.29 -2.48
C TYR A 70 -1.80 -6.05 -3.09
N VAL A 71 -1.85 -4.97 -2.30
CA VAL A 71 -2.36 -3.68 -2.76
C VAL A 71 -1.18 -2.85 -3.21
N CYS A 72 -1.20 -2.38 -4.46
CA CYS A 72 -0.12 -1.55 -5.00
C CYS A 72 -0.40 -0.08 -4.75
N THR A 73 0.68 0.69 -4.52
CA THR A 73 0.61 2.14 -4.38
C THR A 73 1.25 2.78 -5.61
N ILE A 74 0.51 3.71 -6.23
CA ILE A 74 0.94 4.43 -7.43
C ILE A 74 1.37 5.82 -7.01
N GLU A 75 2.59 6.22 -7.40
CA GLU A 75 3.07 7.58 -7.16
C GLU A 75 2.41 8.53 -8.14
N VAL A 76 1.86 9.63 -7.63
CA VAL A 76 1.15 10.62 -8.45
C VAL A 76 1.66 12.02 -8.14
N ASP A 77 1.47 12.94 -9.08
CA ASP A 77 1.89 14.33 -8.91
C ASP A 77 0.90 15.13 -8.07
N SER A 78 -0.39 14.83 -8.18
CA SER A 78 -1.44 15.55 -7.46
C SER A 78 -2.54 14.60 -7.04
N ILE A 79 -2.72 14.47 -5.72
CA ILE A 79 -3.78 13.61 -5.19
C ILE A 79 -5.16 14.18 -5.51
N GLU A 80 -5.29 15.51 -5.55
CA GLU A 80 -6.57 16.15 -5.89
C GLU A 80 -6.98 15.84 -7.32
N ASP A 81 -6.01 15.78 -8.25
CA ASP A 81 -6.31 15.40 -9.62
C ASP A 81 -6.83 13.96 -9.70
N ILE A 82 -6.25 13.07 -8.90
CA ILE A 82 -6.68 11.67 -8.86
C ILE A 82 -8.08 11.56 -8.24
N GLU A 83 -8.37 12.34 -7.21
CA GLU A 83 -9.70 12.35 -6.61
C GLU A 83 -10.79 12.72 -7.62
N ARG A 84 -10.46 13.57 -8.59
CA ARG A 84 -11.38 13.95 -9.66
C ARG A 84 -11.40 12.94 -10.80
N ALA A 85 -10.23 12.44 -11.16
CA ALA A 85 -10.09 11.57 -12.34
C ALA A 85 -10.68 10.17 -12.11
N VAL A 86 -10.55 9.62 -10.92
CA VAL A 86 -11.01 8.25 -10.64
C VAL A 86 -12.53 8.12 -10.79
N PRO A 87 -13.37 8.95 -10.16
CA PRO A 87 -14.81 8.83 -10.37
C PRO A 87 -15.21 9.12 -11.82
N ALA A 88 -14.53 10.07 -12.46
CA ALA A 88 -14.83 10.41 -13.87
C ALA A 88 -14.55 9.23 -14.80
N ALA A 89 -13.62 8.35 -14.44
CA ALA A 89 -13.26 7.17 -15.22
C ALA A 89 -14.03 5.92 -14.81
N GLY A 90 -14.95 6.03 -13.85
CA GLY A 90 -15.78 4.89 -13.42
C GLY A 90 -15.27 4.18 -12.18
N GLY A 91 -14.23 4.69 -11.55
CA GLY A 91 -13.76 4.15 -10.28
C GLY A 91 -14.41 4.83 -9.10
N GLU A 92 -13.85 4.57 -7.91
CA GLU A 92 -14.46 5.03 -6.66
C GLU A 92 -13.36 5.29 -5.62
N GLN A 93 -13.50 6.37 -4.85
CA GLN A 93 -12.60 6.62 -3.73
C GLN A 93 -13.14 5.89 -2.49
N VAL A 94 -12.29 5.12 -1.81
CA VAL A 94 -12.72 4.30 -0.68
C VAL A 94 -12.26 4.84 0.66
N LEU A 95 -11.18 5.63 0.69
CA LEU A 95 -10.72 6.31 1.91
C LEU A 95 -10.37 7.75 1.58
N ASP A 96 -10.63 8.65 2.53
CA ASP A 96 -10.24 10.05 2.40
C ASP A 96 -8.73 10.19 2.41
N VAL A 97 -8.25 11.31 1.89
CA VAL A 97 -6.82 11.61 1.87
C VAL A 97 -6.28 11.70 3.29
N MET A 98 -5.15 11.02 3.53
CA MET A 98 -4.43 11.07 4.79
C MET A 98 -3.08 11.73 4.57
N ASP A 99 -2.69 12.61 5.50
CA ASP A 99 -1.35 13.15 5.50
C ASP A 99 -0.46 12.23 6.32
N VAL A 100 0.54 11.63 5.67
CA VAL A 100 1.50 10.75 6.34
C VAL A 100 2.79 11.55 6.50
N PRO A 101 3.16 11.94 7.73
CA PRO A 101 4.34 12.78 7.93
C PRO A 101 5.58 12.21 7.29
N GLU A 102 6.32 13.06 6.59
CA GLU A 102 7.57 12.74 5.91
C GLU A 102 7.41 11.83 4.69
N VAL A 103 6.21 11.33 4.44
CA VAL A 103 5.93 10.44 3.31
C VAL A 103 5.14 11.18 2.24
N GLY A 104 3.98 11.73 2.58
CA GLY A 104 3.16 12.45 1.63
C GLY A 104 1.67 12.32 1.92
N ARG A 105 0.88 12.54 0.88
CA ARG A 105 -0.57 12.46 0.95
C ARG A 105 -1.03 11.18 0.26
N LEU A 106 -1.79 10.38 0.98
CA LEU A 106 -2.15 9.02 0.56
C LEU A 106 -3.67 8.87 0.56
N ALA A 107 -4.20 8.21 -0.47
CA ALA A 107 -5.61 7.84 -0.51
C ALA A 107 -5.75 6.48 -1.19
N TYR A 108 -6.88 5.84 -0.98
CA TYR A 108 -7.17 4.53 -1.58
C TYR A 108 -8.42 4.62 -2.43
N PHE A 109 -8.39 3.89 -3.53
CA PHE A 109 -9.44 3.92 -4.56
C PHE A 109 -9.71 2.51 -5.05
N LYS A 110 -10.83 2.34 -5.76
CA LYS A 110 -11.12 1.15 -6.56
C LYS A 110 -11.14 1.51 -8.03
N ASP A 111 -10.60 0.63 -8.85
CA ASP A 111 -10.72 0.75 -10.29
C ASP A 111 -12.10 0.24 -10.75
N THR A 112 -12.32 0.19 -12.07
CA THR A 112 -13.60 -0.26 -12.63
C THR A 112 -13.87 -1.74 -12.41
N GLU A 113 -12.85 -2.51 -12.01
CA GLU A 113 -12.95 -3.95 -11.80
C GLU A 113 -13.00 -4.31 -10.31
N GLY A 114 -13.11 -3.32 -9.42
CA GLY A 114 -13.18 -3.53 -7.99
C GLY A 114 -11.84 -3.72 -7.31
N ASN A 115 -10.74 -3.55 -8.02
CA ASN A 115 -9.40 -3.68 -7.41
C ASN A 115 -9.06 -2.42 -6.62
N ILE A 116 -8.56 -2.62 -5.41
CA ILE A 116 -8.13 -1.51 -4.56
C ILE A 116 -6.68 -1.16 -4.90
N PHE A 117 -6.39 0.13 -5.00
CA PHE A 117 -5.02 0.62 -5.14
C PHE A 117 -4.85 1.88 -4.30
N GLY A 118 -3.61 2.17 -3.93
CA GLY A 118 -3.27 3.41 -3.26
C GLY A 118 -2.68 4.42 -4.24
N ALA A 119 -2.88 5.69 -3.97
CA ALA A 119 -2.22 6.76 -4.70
C ALA A 119 -1.49 7.63 -3.68
N LEU A 120 -0.21 7.90 -3.94
CA LEU A 120 0.64 8.67 -3.04
C LEU A 120 1.22 9.86 -3.77
N GLN A 121 0.95 11.06 -3.23
CA GLN A 121 1.64 12.27 -3.65
C GLN A 121 2.76 12.50 -2.64
N PRO A 122 4.03 12.26 -3.02
CA PRO A 122 5.14 12.39 -2.07
C PRO A 122 5.30 13.83 -1.59
N VAL A 123 5.92 14.00 -0.43
CA VAL A 123 6.36 15.33 0.01
C VAL A 123 7.43 15.85 -0.97
N SER A 124 7.41 17.13 -1.20
CA SER A 124 8.34 17.74 -2.16
C SER A 124 9.65 18.18 -1.51
#